data_cc7935b4e839588b54e22e2ae80ce0f8
#
_entry.id   cc7935b4e839588b54e22e2ae80ce0f8
#
_cell.length_a   1.000
_cell.length_b   1.000
_cell.length_c   1.000
_cell.angle_alpha   90.00
_cell.angle_beta   90.00
_cell.angle_gamma   90.00
#
_symmetry.space_group_name_H-M   'P 1'
#
loop_
_entity.id
_entity.type
_entity.pdbx_description
1 polymer ?
#
loop_
_entity_poly.entity_id
_entity_poly.type
_entity_poly.pdbx_seq_one_letter_code
_entity_poly.pdbx_strand_id
1 'polypeptide(L)'
;MKSLLPLALCLFIVSAFANEADSTQTFADSLEATFNYQHGEIKFENGIGTLNVPSGFRYLDAKQSEYVIHDLWGNPGGSGTLGMILPEEIGITEGAWAFIITYEEMGYVKDDDADDIDYDDLLEELQSEAAEANKEREKEGYEPITIVGWAAKPYYDKSKNVLHWAKEIKFGAAEENTLNYNVRILGRKGVLVLNAVASMNELPDVEKNIDPVLTSFKYEEGNKYSDFNPDLDEVAAWTIGGLVAGKVLAKVGILALLLKNIKLVGLAIVGAFAGIRRWFKKKVDPPAVRDIGGGTPEPPADSTPA
;
A
#
# COMPACT_ATOMS: atom_id res chain seq x y z
N MET A 1 -56.33 44.67 2.10
CA MET A 1 -56.09 43.33 2.65
C MET A 1 -55.02 42.71 1.78
N LYS A 2 -53.74 42.75 2.21
CA LYS A 2 -52.60 42.15 1.52
C LYS A 2 -52.16 40.94 2.33
N SER A 3 -52.22 39.79 1.67
CA SER A 3 -51.85 38.48 2.24
C SER A 3 -50.34 38.37 2.44
N LEU A 4 -49.94 38.09 3.67
CA LEU A 4 -48.61 37.63 4.06
C LEU A 4 -48.63 36.11 4.09
N LEU A 5 -47.86 35.45 3.24
CA LEU A 5 -47.32 34.09 3.37
C LEU A 5 -46.40 33.85 2.15
N PRO A 6 -45.30 33.06 2.21
CA PRO A 6 -44.72 32.28 3.29
C PRO A 6 -43.21 32.49 3.45
N LEU A 7 -42.72 32.39 4.65
CA LEU A 7 -41.29 32.20 4.90
C LEU A 7 -41.13 31.09 5.95
N ALA A 8 -41.33 29.84 5.55
CA ALA A 8 -41.08 28.69 6.41
C ALA A 8 -40.88 27.42 5.59
N LEU A 9 -39.85 27.38 4.72
CA LEU A 9 -39.41 26.10 4.09
C LEU A 9 -37.96 26.18 3.59
N CYS A 10 -37.01 26.42 4.48
CA CYS A 10 -35.58 26.31 4.15
C CYS A 10 -34.73 25.78 5.31
N LEU A 11 -35.31 25.12 6.31
CA LEU A 11 -34.55 24.68 7.50
C LEU A 11 -34.46 23.17 7.69
N PHE A 12 -34.87 22.34 6.72
CA PHE A 12 -34.85 20.88 6.88
C PHE A 12 -33.83 20.11 6.00
N ILE A 13 -33.01 20.80 5.19
CA ILE A 13 -32.06 20.11 4.30
C ILE A 13 -30.64 20.06 4.89
N VAL A 14 -30.31 20.89 5.88
CA VAL A 14 -28.96 20.96 6.45
C VAL A 14 -28.68 19.81 7.44
N SER A 15 -29.69 19.21 8.04
CA SER A 15 -29.51 18.15 9.05
C SER A 15 -29.22 16.76 8.47
N ALA A 16 -29.54 16.50 7.20
CA ALA A 16 -29.28 15.20 6.59
C ALA A 16 -27.79 15.01 6.22
N PHE A 17 -27.15 16.07 5.72
CA PHE A 17 -25.72 16.00 5.38
C PHE A 17 -24.79 15.98 6.62
N ALA A 18 -25.19 16.62 7.72
CA ALA A 18 -24.42 16.59 8.96
C ALA A 18 -24.45 15.19 9.61
N ASN A 19 -25.52 14.43 9.46
CA ASN A 19 -25.65 13.10 10.06
C ASN A 19 -24.84 12.02 9.33
N GLU A 20 -24.63 12.14 8.02
CA GLU A 20 -23.81 11.19 7.26
C GLU A 20 -22.31 11.40 7.53
N ALA A 21 -21.86 12.64 7.59
CA ALA A 21 -20.48 12.97 7.93
C ALA A 21 -20.13 12.53 9.36
N ASP A 22 -21.01 12.74 10.32
CA ASP A 22 -20.83 12.37 11.73
C ASP A 22 -20.80 10.83 11.91
N SER A 23 -21.65 10.10 11.18
CA SER A 23 -21.65 8.62 11.23
C SER A 23 -20.39 8.00 10.59
N THR A 24 -19.86 8.62 9.55
CA THR A 24 -18.64 8.13 8.88
C THR A 24 -17.42 8.39 9.76
N GLN A 25 -17.32 9.57 10.37
CA GLN A 25 -16.25 9.91 11.30
C GLN A 25 -16.29 8.99 12.53
N THR A 26 -17.46 8.77 13.12
CA THR A 26 -17.62 7.86 14.27
C THR A 26 -17.21 6.43 13.94
N PHE A 27 -17.45 5.95 12.72
CA PHE A 27 -16.99 4.63 12.27
C PHE A 27 -15.48 4.59 12.09
N ALA A 28 -14.88 5.62 11.48
CA ALA A 28 -13.44 5.75 11.31
C ALA A 28 -12.72 5.75 12.66
N ASP A 29 -13.19 6.56 13.61
CA ASP A 29 -12.66 6.63 14.97
C ASP A 29 -12.78 5.29 15.71
N SER A 30 -13.93 4.60 15.54
CA SER A 30 -14.17 3.29 16.14
C SER A 30 -13.24 2.22 15.57
N LEU A 31 -12.97 2.25 14.26
CA LEU A 31 -12.04 1.34 13.62
C LEU A 31 -10.60 1.63 14.04
N GLU A 32 -10.21 2.89 14.05
CA GLU A 32 -8.88 3.33 14.48
C GLU A 32 -8.58 2.87 15.91
N ALA A 33 -9.56 2.95 16.81
CA ALA A 33 -9.44 2.50 18.19
C ALA A 33 -9.26 0.97 18.35
N THR A 34 -9.44 0.18 17.29
CA THR A 34 -9.20 -1.28 17.34
C THR A 34 -7.73 -1.64 17.14
N PHE A 35 -6.92 -0.73 16.60
CA PHE A 35 -5.51 -0.97 16.36
C PHE A 35 -4.67 -0.79 17.62
N ASN A 36 -3.70 -1.68 17.79
CA ASN A 36 -2.75 -1.61 18.90
C ASN A 36 -1.40 -1.11 18.35
N TYR A 37 -1.25 0.19 18.32
CA TYR A 37 -0.03 0.84 17.86
C TYR A 37 1.12 0.66 18.85
N GLN A 38 2.31 0.41 18.32
CA GLN A 38 3.52 0.19 19.09
C GLN A 38 4.58 1.24 18.75
N HIS A 39 5.47 1.51 19.71
CA HIS A 39 6.56 2.47 19.61
C HIS A 39 7.84 1.85 20.17
N GLY A 40 8.96 2.51 19.92
CA GLY A 40 10.25 2.09 20.43
C GLY A 40 10.83 0.91 19.65
N GLU A 41 11.45 -0.03 20.35
CA GLU A 41 12.18 -1.15 19.76
C GLU A 41 11.25 -2.32 19.49
N ILE A 42 11.16 -2.73 18.21
CA ILE A 42 10.39 -3.88 17.72
C ILE A 42 11.37 -4.92 17.20
N LYS A 43 11.43 -6.07 17.84
CA LYS A 43 12.20 -7.22 17.36
C LYS A 43 11.33 -8.08 16.45
N PHE A 44 11.79 -8.33 15.22
CA PHE A 44 11.06 -9.20 14.31
C PHE A 44 11.17 -10.68 14.71
N GLU A 45 10.04 -11.38 14.70
CA GLU A 45 9.94 -12.78 15.13
C GLU A 45 10.84 -13.73 14.31
N ASN A 46 11.11 -13.40 13.04
CA ASN A 46 12.02 -14.17 12.20
C ASN A 46 13.50 -13.99 12.53
N GLY A 47 13.83 -13.14 13.50
CA GLY A 47 15.19 -12.93 14.00
C GLY A 47 16.12 -12.21 13.01
N ILE A 48 15.60 -11.59 11.94
CA ILE A 48 16.45 -10.88 10.97
C ILE A 48 17.01 -9.59 11.53
N GLY A 49 16.28 -8.92 12.43
CA GLY A 49 16.70 -7.62 12.93
C GLY A 49 15.68 -6.96 13.83
N THR A 50 16.00 -5.72 14.17
CA THR A 50 15.27 -4.87 15.09
C THR A 50 14.92 -3.55 14.40
N LEU A 51 13.67 -3.15 14.49
CA LEU A 51 13.16 -1.86 14.06
C LEU A 51 13.06 -0.93 15.27
N ASN A 52 13.68 0.23 15.21
CA ASN A 52 13.42 1.32 16.15
C ASN A 52 12.43 2.28 15.49
N VAL A 53 11.19 2.24 15.94
CA VAL A 53 10.13 3.10 15.39
C VAL A 53 10.55 4.56 15.51
N PRO A 54 10.66 5.31 14.38
CA PRO A 54 11.11 6.69 14.42
C PRO A 54 10.15 7.58 15.21
N SER A 55 10.67 8.67 15.77
CA SER A 55 9.83 9.70 16.39
C SER A 55 8.85 10.27 15.37
N GLY A 56 7.59 10.44 15.75
CA GLY A 56 6.50 10.87 14.86
C GLY A 56 5.90 9.74 14.03
N PHE A 57 6.32 8.50 14.28
CA PHE A 57 5.75 7.29 13.67
C PHE A 57 5.27 6.31 14.73
N ARG A 58 4.35 5.46 14.33
CA ARG A 58 3.83 4.33 15.08
C ARG A 58 3.89 3.07 14.21
N TYR A 59 3.91 1.93 14.84
CA TYR A 59 4.05 0.63 14.20
C TYR A 59 2.82 -0.23 14.45
N LEU A 60 2.37 -0.92 13.40
CA LEU A 60 1.42 -2.03 13.48
C LEU A 60 2.14 -3.35 13.22
N ASP A 61 1.84 -4.36 14.03
CA ASP A 61 2.37 -5.70 13.85
C ASP A 61 1.91 -6.37 12.54
N ALA A 62 2.53 -7.49 12.21
CA ALA A 62 2.27 -8.23 10.98
C ALA A 62 0.79 -8.58 10.79
N LYS A 63 0.10 -8.99 11.87
CA LYS A 63 -1.30 -9.40 11.80
C LYS A 63 -2.24 -8.23 11.53
N GLN A 64 -2.05 -7.12 12.23
CA GLN A 64 -2.85 -5.92 12.04
C GLN A 64 -2.56 -5.27 10.70
N SER A 65 -1.29 -5.28 10.27
CA SER A 65 -0.88 -4.78 8.96
C SER A 65 -1.47 -5.60 7.81
N GLU A 66 -1.53 -6.93 7.94
CA GLU A 66 -2.20 -7.78 6.95
C GLU A 66 -3.70 -7.46 6.85
N TYR A 67 -4.38 -7.23 7.98
CA TYR A 67 -5.77 -6.78 8.00
C TYR A 67 -5.97 -5.45 7.27
N VAL A 68 -5.07 -4.48 7.50
CA VAL A 68 -5.11 -3.20 6.79
C VAL A 68 -4.89 -3.39 5.29
N ILE A 69 -3.85 -4.14 4.91
CA ILE A 69 -3.48 -4.35 3.52
C ILE A 69 -4.56 -5.09 2.76
N HIS A 70 -5.07 -6.18 3.33
CA HIS A 70 -6.03 -7.06 2.67
C HIS A 70 -7.48 -6.58 2.81
N ASP A 71 -7.94 -6.40 4.05
CA ASP A 71 -9.38 -6.18 4.32
C ASP A 71 -9.78 -4.70 4.10
N LEU A 72 -8.92 -3.75 4.48
CA LEU A 72 -9.24 -2.33 4.34
C LEU A 72 -8.82 -1.77 2.98
N TRP A 73 -7.62 -2.09 2.52
CA TRP A 73 -7.10 -1.57 1.25
C TRP A 73 -7.42 -2.46 0.05
N GLY A 74 -7.96 -3.67 0.27
CA GLY A 74 -8.42 -4.58 -0.77
C GLY A 74 -7.32 -5.22 -1.62
N ASN A 75 -6.11 -5.33 -1.06
CA ASN A 75 -5.02 -6.04 -1.70
C ASN A 75 -5.20 -7.56 -1.58
N PRO A 76 -4.53 -8.36 -2.41
CA PRO A 76 -4.47 -9.80 -2.21
C PRO A 76 -3.90 -10.15 -0.84
N GLY A 77 -4.49 -11.15 -0.17
CA GLY A 77 -3.99 -11.63 1.11
C GLY A 77 -2.67 -12.38 1.00
N GLY A 78 -2.00 -12.57 2.14
CA GLY A 78 -0.72 -13.27 2.21
C GLY A 78 0.46 -12.40 1.77
N SER A 79 0.44 -11.12 2.12
CA SER A 79 1.50 -10.16 1.78
C SER A 79 2.87 -10.53 2.34
N GLY A 80 2.91 -11.38 3.40
CA GLY A 80 4.15 -11.71 4.12
C GLY A 80 4.74 -10.53 4.87
N THR A 81 3.90 -9.52 5.18
CA THR A 81 4.37 -8.33 5.89
C THR A 81 4.89 -8.66 7.28
N LEU A 82 5.97 -8.02 7.67
CA LEU A 82 6.50 -8.02 9.04
C LEU A 82 5.80 -6.96 9.90
N GLY A 83 5.08 -6.03 9.27
CA GLY A 83 4.40 -4.92 9.89
C GLY A 83 4.37 -3.70 9.00
N MET A 84 3.86 -2.60 9.53
CA MET A 84 3.95 -1.29 8.87
C MET A 84 4.26 -0.19 9.86
N ILE A 85 4.92 0.86 9.37
CA ILE A 85 5.08 2.13 10.08
C ILE A 85 4.32 3.23 9.34
N LEU A 86 3.65 4.06 10.08
CA LEU A 86 2.83 5.15 9.56
C LEU A 86 2.98 6.39 10.45
N PRO A 87 2.71 7.59 9.94
CA PRO A 87 2.74 8.80 10.74
C PRO A 87 1.82 8.71 11.95
N GLU A 88 2.27 9.29 13.08
CA GLU A 88 1.56 9.26 14.36
C GLU A 88 0.17 9.91 14.27
N GLU A 89 0.08 11.02 13.53
CA GLU A 89 -1.09 11.91 13.56
C GLU A 89 -2.15 11.58 12.49
N ILE A 90 -1.87 10.63 11.59
CA ILE A 90 -2.78 10.32 10.48
C ILE A 90 -3.35 8.92 10.66
N GLY A 91 -4.69 8.81 10.71
CA GLY A 91 -5.40 7.54 10.82
C GLY A 91 -5.35 6.70 9.54
N ILE A 92 -5.39 5.38 9.69
CA ILE A 92 -5.44 4.44 8.56
C ILE A 92 -6.65 4.70 7.65
N THR A 93 -7.75 5.17 8.22
CA THR A 93 -8.99 5.48 7.53
C THR A 93 -8.98 6.83 6.83
N GLU A 94 -8.04 7.70 7.17
CA GLU A 94 -7.92 9.05 6.62
C GLU A 94 -7.08 9.10 5.33
N GLY A 95 -6.62 7.94 4.84
CA GLY A 95 -5.79 7.86 3.64
C GLY A 95 -4.31 8.06 3.92
N ALA A 96 -3.86 7.72 5.13
CA ALA A 96 -2.46 7.79 5.51
C ALA A 96 -1.57 6.99 4.57
N TRP A 97 -0.44 7.56 4.22
CA TRP A 97 0.64 6.77 3.66
C TRP A 97 1.34 5.96 4.77
N ALA A 98 1.82 4.79 4.40
CA ALA A 98 2.51 3.91 5.34
C ALA A 98 3.64 3.18 4.62
N PHE A 99 4.73 2.88 5.34
CA PHE A 99 5.74 1.95 4.88
C PHE A 99 5.36 0.53 5.30
N ILE A 100 4.98 -0.28 4.34
CA ILE A 100 4.81 -1.73 4.50
C ILE A 100 6.20 -2.36 4.55
N ILE A 101 6.45 -3.18 5.57
CA ILE A 101 7.75 -3.82 5.81
C ILE A 101 7.65 -5.29 5.44
N THR A 102 8.49 -5.76 4.54
CA THR A 102 8.63 -7.17 4.18
C THR A 102 10.11 -7.57 4.17
N TYR A 103 10.38 -8.87 4.19
CA TYR A 103 11.72 -9.40 3.98
C TYR A 103 11.72 -10.40 2.84
N GLU A 104 12.61 -10.18 1.89
CA GLU A 104 12.79 -11.05 0.74
C GLU A 104 14.08 -11.85 0.89
N GLU A 105 13.93 -13.13 1.21
CA GLU A 105 15.07 -14.07 1.28
C GLU A 105 15.47 -14.49 -0.13
N MET A 106 16.42 -13.77 -0.71
CA MET A 106 16.86 -13.98 -2.10
C MET A 106 18.35 -14.28 -2.25
N GLY A 107 19.05 -14.40 -1.12
CA GLY A 107 20.50 -14.50 -1.10
C GLY A 107 21.20 -13.14 -1.00
N TYR A 108 22.53 -13.17 -1.08
CA TYR A 108 23.36 -11.97 -1.00
C TYR A 108 23.32 -11.18 -2.32
N VAL A 109 22.76 -9.99 -2.29
CA VAL A 109 22.72 -9.10 -3.45
C VAL A 109 24.04 -8.35 -3.56
N LYS A 110 24.80 -8.59 -4.63
CA LYS A 110 26.02 -7.84 -4.91
C LYS A 110 25.68 -6.42 -5.35
N ASP A 111 26.52 -5.48 -4.94
CA ASP A 111 26.39 -4.08 -5.27
C ASP A 111 27.45 -3.58 -6.28
N ASP A 112 28.07 -4.53 -7.00
CA ASP A 112 29.13 -4.25 -7.97
C ASP A 112 28.66 -3.37 -9.14
N ASP A 113 27.37 -3.42 -9.49
CA ASP A 113 26.76 -2.68 -10.59
C ASP A 113 26.22 -1.31 -10.20
N ALA A 114 26.25 -0.94 -8.92
CA ALA A 114 25.53 0.25 -8.42
C ALA A 114 25.99 1.57 -9.05
N ASP A 115 27.28 1.69 -9.40
CA ASP A 115 27.86 2.89 -10.00
C ASP A 115 27.71 2.94 -11.54
N ASP A 116 27.35 1.81 -12.18
CA ASP A 116 27.32 1.63 -13.63
C ASP A 116 25.89 1.74 -14.22
N ILE A 117 24.87 1.96 -13.38
CA ILE A 117 23.48 1.94 -13.81
C ILE A 117 23.10 3.29 -14.40
N ASP A 118 22.65 3.30 -15.67
CA ASP A 118 21.95 4.46 -16.24
C ASP A 118 20.47 4.39 -15.84
N TYR A 119 20.09 5.21 -14.88
CA TYR A 119 18.72 5.23 -14.37
C TYR A 119 17.73 5.91 -15.32
N ASP A 120 18.19 6.69 -16.30
CA ASP A 120 17.31 7.30 -17.31
C ASP A 120 16.95 6.26 -18.37
N ASP A 121 17.93 5.48 -18.84
CA ASP A 121 17.69 4.33 -19.72
C ASP A 121 16.79 3.29 -19.04
N LEU A 122 17.03 3.03 -17.75
CA LEU A 122 16.20 2.10 -16.95
C LEU A 122 14.75 2.59 -16.81
N LEU A 123 14.53 3.89 -16.69
CA LEU A 123 13.18 4.47 -16.66
C LEU A 123 12.44 4.24 -17.98
N GLU A 124 13.11 4.48 -19.12
CA GLU A 124 12.54 4.25 -20.45
C GLU A 124 12.13 2.78 -20.65
N GLU A 125 12.97 1.85 -20.18
CA GLU A 125 12.66 0.42 -20.20
C GLU A 125 11.42 0.10 -19.34
N LEU A 126 11.36 0.60 -18.11
CA LEU A 126 10.21 0.43 -17.19
C LEU A 126 8.92 1.01 -17.78
N GLN A 127 8.99 2.16 -18.42
CA GLN A 127 7.84 2.79 -19.10
C GLN A 127 7.34 1.91 -20.26
N SER A 128 8.26 1.40 -21.06
CA SER A 128 7.94 0.50 -22.18
C SER A 128 7.31 -0.80 -21.70
N GLU A 129 7.85 -1.40 -20.66
CA GLU A 129 7.31 -2.64 -20.06
C GLU A 129 5.92 -2.43 -19.45
N ALA A 130 5.70 -1.30 -18.78
CA ALA A 130 4.40 -0.95 -18.24
C ALA A 130 3.35 -0.79 -19.35
N ALA A 131 3.72 -0.13 -20.45
CA ALA A 131 2.84 0.03 -21.61
C ALA A 131 2.49 -1.32 -22.26
N GLU A 132 3.43 -2.27 -22.32
CA GLU A 132 3.15 -3.62 -22.84
C GLU A 132 2.27 -4.42 -21.86
N ALA A 133 2.55 -4.36 -20.56
CA ALA A 133 1.78 -5.03 -19.52
C ALA A 133 0.32 -4.53 -19.44
N ASN A 134 0.05 -3.30 -19.82
CA ASN A 134 -1.30 -2.73 -19.83
C ASN A 134 -2.26 -3.51 -20.73
N LYS A 135 -1.77 -4.12 -21.81
CA LYS A 135 -2.61 -4.96 -22.68
C LYS A 135 -3.24 -6.14 -21.95
N GLU A 136 -2.50 -6.73 -21.01
CA GLU A 136 -3.02 -7.83 -20.21
C GLU A 136 -3.87 -7.33 -19.04
N ARG A 137 -3.47 -6.21 -18.42
CA ARG A 137 -4.24 -5.57 -17.35
C ARG A 137 -5.66 -5.22 -17.81
N GLU A 138 -5.79 -4.61 -18.99
CA GLU A 138 -7.08 -4.24 -19.58
C GLU A 138 -7.96 -5.47 -19.87
N LYS A 139 -7.39 -6.57 -20.35
CA LYS A 139 -8.13 -7.83 -20.55
C LYS A 139 -8.64 -8.42 -19.23
N GLU A 140 -7.88 -8.26 -18.15
CA GLU A 140 -8.28 -8.70 -16.82
C GLU A 140 -9.22 -7.71 -16.11
N GLY A 141 -9.55 -6.58 -16.76
CA GLY A 141 -10.46 -5.55 -16.24
C GLY A 141 -9.82 -4.57 -15.27
N TYR A 142 -8.49 -4.48 -15.26
CA TYR A 142 -7.75 -3.49 -14.48
C TYR A 142 -7.48 -2.22 -15.29
N GLU A 143 -7.41 -1.08 -14.61
CA GLU A 143 -7.00 0.18 -15.22
C GLU A 143 -5.53 0.13 -15.68
N PRO A 144 -5.17 0.77 -16.81
CA PRO A 144 -3.79 0.86 -17.26
C PRO A 144 -2.93 1.66 -16.28
N ILE A 145 -1.63 1.36 -16.26
CA ILE A 145 -0.64 2.06 -15.44
C ILE A 145 0.32 2.80 -16.37
N THR A 146 0.57 4.06 -16.08
CA THR A 146 1.62 4.85 -16.73
C THR A 146 2.67 5.23 -15.69
N ILE A 147 3.92 4.83 -15.90
CA ILE A 147 5.06 5.35 -15.13
C ILE A 147 5.39 6.72 -15.70
N VAL A 148 5.11 7.78 -14.94
CA VAL A 148 5.32 9.16 -15.38
C VAL A 148 6.81 9.49 -15.37
N GLY A 149 7.49 9.12 -14.27
CA GLY A 149 8.90 9.36 -14.09
C GLY A 149 9.42 8.96 -12.71
N TRP A 150 10.63 9.35 -12.42
CA TRP A 150 11.17 9.31 -11.07
C TRP A 150 10.62 10.50 -10.28
N ALA A 151 9.90 10.23 -9.19
CA ALA A 151 9.59 11.22 -8.16
C ALA A 151 10.85 11.49 -7.30
N ALA A 152 11.61 10.43 -7.00
CA ALA A 152 12.97 10.49 -6.49
C ALA A 152 13.85 9.52 -7.29
N LYS A 153 14.92 10.02 -7.91
CA LYS A 153 15.85 9.19 -8.71
C LYS A 153 16.52 8.14 -7.81
N PRO A 154 16.72 6.91 -8.28
CA PRO A 154 17.36 5.87 -7.47
C PRO A 154 18.75 6.32 -6.98
N TYR A 155 18.97 6.02 -5.70
CA TYR A 155 20.23 6.31 -5.02
C TYR A 155 20.62 5.14 -4.11
N TYR A 156 21.87 4.68 -4.24
CA TYR A 156 22.44 3.64 -3.41
C TYR A 156 23.50 4.23 -2.47
N ASP A 157 23.25 4.18 -1.17
CA ASP A 157 24.22 4.55 -0.12
C ASP A 157 25.06 3.31 0.26
N LYS A 158 26.25 3.21 -0.34
CA LYS A 158 27.20 2.12 -0.04
C LYS A 158 27.60 2.05 1.43
N SER A 159 27.60 3.17 2.14
CA SER A 159 28.02 3.19 3.55
C SER A 159 26.99 2.56 4.49
N LYS A 160 25.72 2.57 4.07
CA LYS A 160 24.59 2.01 4.81
C LYS A 160 24.03 0.74 4.19
N ASN A 161 24.45 0.39 2.98
CA ASN A 161 23.89 -0.67 2.15
C ASN A 161 22.38 -0.49 1.93
N VAL A 162 21.99 0.75 1.63
CA VAL A 162 20.59 1.16 1.42
C VAL A 162 20.41 1.72 0.02
N LEU A 163 19.47 1.15 -0.70
CA LEU A 163 18.99 1.64 -1.99
C LEU A 163 17.59 2.22 -1.82
N HIS A 164 17.32 3.40 -2.34
CA HIS A 164 15.97 3.95 -2.34
C HIS A 164 15.67 4.73 -3.62
N TRP A 165 14.39 4.78 -3.98
CA TRP A 165 13.86 5.52 -5.12
C TRP A 165 12.37 5.73 -4.98
N ALA A 166 11.83 6.65 -5.77
CA ALA A 166 10.38 6.81 -5.89
C ALA A 166 9.95 6.97 -7.34
N LYS A 167 8.85 6.32 -7.70
CA LYS A 167 8.18 6.45 -8.99
C LYS A 167 6.90 7.25 -8.84
N GLU A 168 6.66 8.13 -9.80
CA GLU A 168 5.36 8.73 -10.02
C GLU A 168 4.57 7.85 -10.99
N ILE A 169 3.39 7.40 -10.56
CA ILE A 169 2.55 6.45 -11.29
C ILE A 169 1.17 7.04 -11.48
N LYS A 170 0.65 6.97 -12.71
CA LYS A 170 -0.72 7.32 -13.04
C LYS A 170 -1.55 6.07 -13.29
N PHE A 171 -2.71 5.98 -12.67
CA PHE A 171 -3.68 4.90 -12.87
C PHE A 171 -4.86 5.39 -13.71
N GLY A 172 -5.01 4.84 -14.91
CA GLY A 172 -6.13 5.16 -15.80
C GLY A 172 -6.35 6.67 -15.98
N ALA A 173 -7.57 7.10 -15.69
CA ALA A 173 -8.00 8.50 -15.75
C ALA A 173 -7.94 9.21 -14.39
N ALA A 174 -7.19 8.70 -13.41
CA ALA A 174 -7.07 9.34 -12.11
C ALA A 174 -6.58 10.80 -12.25
N GLU A 175 -7.19 11.71 -11.48
CA GLU A 175 -6.81 13.13 -11.46
C GLU A 175 -5.48 13.35 -10.75
N GLU A 176 -5.20 12.54 -9.72
CA GLU A 176 -3.97 12.59 -8.95
C GLU A 176 -3.08 11.38 -9.28
N ASN A 177 -1.79 11.63 -9.40
CA ASN A 177 -0.79 10.60 -9.56
C ASN A 177 -0.41 10.00 -8.20
N THR A 178 0.03 8.76 -8.23
CA THR A 178 0.46 7.99 -7.05
C THR A 178 1.95 8.04 -6.92
N LEU A 179 2.43 8.33 -5.72
CA LEU A 179 3.81 8.16 -5.30
C LEU A 179 4.01 6.70 -4.87
N ASN A 180 5.01 6.04 -5.44
CA ASN A 180 5.46 4.73 -5.00
C ASN A 180 6.92 4.82 -4.55
N TYR A 181 7.13 4.99 -3.24
CA TYR A 181 8.46 5.12 -2.63
C TYR A 181 8.97 3.76 -2.18
N ASN A 182 10.18 3.42 -2.57
CA ASN A 182 10.81 2.13 -2.32
C ASN A 182 12.12 2.31 -1.57
N VAL A 183 12.31 1.49 -0.55
CA VAL A 183 13.58 1.35 0.17
C VAL A 183 13.97 -0.12 0.19
N ARG A 184 15.24 -0.39 0.00
CA ARG A 184 15.86 -1.71 0.10
C ARG A 184 17.07 -1.62 1.00
N ILE A 185 17.03 -2.33 2.13
CA ILE A 185 18.17 -2.43 3.05
C ILE A 185 18.79 -3.80 2.84
N LEU A 186 20.01 -3.83 2.30
CA LEU A 186 20.68 -5.09 1.94
C LEU A 186 21.20 -5.79 3.20
N GLY A 187 20.96 -7.09 3.27
CA GLY A 187 21.45 -7.98 4.32
C GLY A 187 22.25 -9.15 3.75
N ARG A 188 22.73 -10.02 4.63
CA ARG A 188 23.54 -11.18 4.28
C ARG A 188 22.81 -12.17 3.37
N LYS A 189 21.51 -12.42 3.62
CA LYS A 189 20.75 -13.48 2.95
C LYS A 189 19.53 -12.99 2.21
N GLY A 190 19.37 -11.68 2.11
CA GLY A 190 18.23 -11.07 1.47
C GLY A 190 18.13 -9.58 1.75
N VAL A 191 16.95 -9.04 1.51
CA VAL A 191 16.70 -7.60 1.50
C VAL A 191 15.48 -7.29 2.36
N LEU A 192 15.65 -6.36 3.31
CA LEU A 192 14.49 -5.75 3.94
C LEU A 192 13.92 -4.69 3.00
N VAL A 193 12.64 -4.81 2.76
CA VAL A 193 11.87 -3.95 1.86
C VAL A 193 10.95 -3.07 2.69
N LEU A 194 11.03 -1.76 2.46
CA LEU A 194 10.01 -0.83 2.91
C LEU A 194 9.41 -0.19 1.67
N ASN A 195 8.10 -0.28 1.55
CA ASN A 195 7.38 0.25 0.40
C ASN A 195 6.25 1.16 0.87
N ALA A 196 6.27 2.42 0.44
CA ALA A 196 5.20 3.35 0.71
C ALA A 196 4.45 3.71 -0.57
N VAL A 197 3.14 3.79 -0.44
CA VAL A 197 2.23 4.28 -1.47
C VAL A 197 1.50 5.50 -0.90
N ALA A 198 1.56 6.60 -1.62
CA ALA A 198 1.03 7.89 -1.20
C ALA A 198 0.47 8.66 -2.41
N SER A 199 -0.21 9.78 -2.17
CA SER A 199 -0.46 10.78 -3.21
C SER A 199 0.84 11.53 -3.54
N MET A 200 1.00 12.00 -4.79
CA MET A 200 2.15 12.85 -5.15
C MET A 200 2.21 14.14 -4.33
N ASN A 201 1.09 14.61 -3.82
CA ASN A 201 1.04 15.78 -2.94
C ASN A 201 1.74 15.54 -1.59
N GLU A 202 1.89 14.28 -1.19
CA GLU A 202 2.53 13.87 0.08
C GLU A 202 4.05 13.66 -0.08
N LEU A 203 4.60 13.75 -1.30
CA LEU A 203 6.03 13.58 -1.55
C LEU A 203 6.91 14.44 -0.62
N PRO A 204 6.64 15.75 -0.40
CA PRO A 204 7.47 16.55 0.48
C PRO A 204 7.45 16.05 1.94
N ASP A 205 6.35 15.47 2.38
CA ASP A 205 6.24 14.91 3.73
C ASP A 205 6.97 13.56 3.82
N VAL A 206 6.85 12.71 2.82
CA VAL A 206 7.60 11.45 2.73
C VAL A 206 9.11 11.73 2.69
N GLU A 207 9.57 12.66 1.85
CA GLU A 207 11.00 13.02 1.75
C GLU A 207 11.55 13.58 3.07
N LYS A 208 10.80 14.41 3.76
CA LYS A 208 11.19 14.95 5.07
C LYS A 208 11.39 13.85 6.11
N ASN A 209 10.61 12.78 6.02
CA ASN A 209 10.58 11.70 7.00
C ASN A 209 11.36 10.46 6.58
N ILE A 210 11.98 10.45 5.39
CA ILE A 210 12.66 9.25 4.87
C ILE A 210 13.94 8.92 5.65
N ASP A 211 14.77 9.89 5.99
CA ASP A 211 16.04 9.66 6.69
C ASP A 211 15.87 8.92 8.03
N PRO A 212 14.92 9.31 8.92
CA PRO A 212 14.61 8.53 10.10
C PRO A 212 14.18 7.10 9.81
N VAL A 213 13.42 6.87 8.72
CA VAL A 213 12.99 5.54 8.29
C VAL A 213 14.16 4.72 7.78
N LEU A 214 15.05 5.28 6.95
CA LEU A 214 16.24 4.58 6.43
C LEU A 214 17.18 4.09 7.53
N THR A 215 17.19 4.75 8.68
CA THR A 215 18.06 4.43 9.81
C THR A 215 17.34 3.67 10.94
N SER A 216 16.06 3.40 10.78
CA SER A 216 15.23 2.77 11.82
C SER A 216 15.51 1.28 12.02
N PHE A 217 15.98 0.59 10.99
CA PHE A 217 16.21 -0.85 11.03
C PHE A 217 17.67 -1.22 11.19
N LYS A 218 17.92 -2.28 11.97
CA LYS A 218 19.24 -2.88 12.15
C LYS A 218 19.14 -4.39 12.06
N TYR A 219 19.95 -4.98 11.18
CA TYR A 219 20.11 -6.43 11.13
C TYR A 219 20.77 -6.94 12.43
N GLU A 220 20.31 -8.11 12.89
CA GLU A 220 21.01 -8.85 13.95
C GLU A 220 22.38 -9.33 13.50
N GLU A 221 23.27 -9.61 14.46
CA GLU A 221 24.58 -10.21 14.20
C GLU A 221 24.42 -11.52 13.40
N GLY A 222 25.22 -11.67 12.36
CA GLY A 222 25.16 -12.79 11.43
C GLY A 222 24.17 -12.59 10.28
N ASN A 223 23.39 -11.52 10.26
CA ASN A 223 22.48 -11.17 9.16
C ASN A 223 22.86 -9.87 8.44
N LYS A 224 23.89 -9.14 8.91
CA LYS A 224 24.35 -7.91 8.28
C LYS A 224 24.94 -8.17 6.91
N TYR A 225 24.88 -7.18 6.03
CA TYR A 225 25.50 -7.25 4.70
C TYR A 225 26.99 -7.61 4.77
N SER A 226 27.71 -7.06 5.74
CA SER A 226 29.13 -7.33 6.00
C SER A 226 29.44 -8.76 6.49
N ASP A 227 28.42 -9.52 6.94
CA ASP A 227 28.59 -10.87 7.46
C ASP A 227 28.60 -11.94 6.37
N PHE A 228 28.53 -11.52 5.09
CA PHE A 228 28.57 -12.44 3.95
C PHE A 228 29.81 -13.31 3.94
N ASN A 229 29.60 -14.61 3.74
CA ASN A 229 30.66 -15.61 3.63
C ASN A 229 30.53 -16.35 2.29
N PRO A 230 31.44 -16.15 1.32
CA PRO A 230 31.33 -16.74 0.00
C PRO A 230 31.39 -18.28 -0.02
N ASP A 231 31.88 -18.91 1.04
CA ASP A 231 31.96 -20.37 1.15
C ASP A 231 30.65 -21.00 1.68
N LEU A 232 29.78 -20.22 2.28
CA LEU A 232 28.57 -20.68 2.96
C LEU A 232 27.28 -20.07 2.42
N ASP A 233 27.35 -18.86 1.88
CA ASP A 233 26.17 -18.08 1.52
C ASP A 233 25.88 -18.14 0.02
N GLU A 234 24.61 -18.12 -0.29
CA GLU A 234 24.13 -18.06 -1.66
C GLU A 234 24.13 -16.63 -2.17
N VAL A 235 24.67 -16.42 -3.36
CA VAL A 235 24.63 -15.12 -4.04
C VAL A 235 23.32 -15.00 -4.80
N ALA A 236 22.62 -13.89 -4.60
CA ALA A 236 21.39 -13.58 -5.30
C ALA A 236 21.61 -13.50 -6.82
N ALA A 237 20.59 -13.86 -7.57
CA ALA A 237 20.55 -13.60 -8.99
C ALA A 237 20.24 -12.12 -9.33
N TRP A 238 19.88 -11.36 -8.33
CA TRP A 238 19.52 -9.94 -8.40
C TRP A 238 20.76 -9.05 -8.24
N THR A 239 20.73 -7.92 -8.93
CA THR A 239 21.72 -6.84 -8.82
C THR A 239 21.01 -5.56 -8.33
N ILE A 240 21.74 -4.47 -8.07
CA ILE A 240 21.16 -3.19 -7.68
C ILE A 240 20.18 -2.69 -8.77
N GLY A 241 20.59 -2.71 -10.03
CA GLY A 241 19.70 -2.35 -11.14
C GLY A 241 18.48 -3.26 -11.24
N GLY A 242 18.66 -4.55 -10.99
CA GLY A 242 17.58 -5.52 -10.95
C GLY A 242 16.55 -5.23 -9.86
N LEU A 243 16.98 -4.82 -8.67
CA LEU A 243 16.09 -4.43 -7.57
C LEU A 243 15.22 -3.21 -7.95
N VAL A 244 15.78 -2.22 -8.64
CA VAL A 244 15.03 -1.05 -9.13
C VAL A 244 14.06 -1.45 -10.24
N ALA A 245 14.50 -2.29 -11.17
CA ALA A 245 13.70 -2.79 -12.28
C ALA A 245 12.58 -3.75 -11.83
N GLY A 246 12.70 -4.35 -10.65
CA GLY A 246 11.77 -5.40 -10.19
C GLY A 246 11.90 -6.71 -10.97
N LYS A 247 13.07 -6.95 -11.57
CA LYS A 247 13.36 -8.16 -12.35
C LYS A 247 14.82 -8.56 -12.22
N VAL A 248 15.09 -9.86 -12.44
CA VAL A 248 16.47 -10.33 -12.56
C VAL A 248 17.04 -9.88 -13.89
N LEU A 249 18.01 -8.99 -13.83
CA LEU A 249 18.81 -8.61 -14.99
C LEU A 249 19.84 -9.72 -15.24
N ALA A 250 19.36 -10.88 -15.71
CA ALA A 250 20.19 -12.07 -15.83
C ALA A 250 21.01 -12.04 -17.11
N LYS A 251 22.29 -12.28 -16.97
CA LYS A 251 23.03 -12.98 -18.01
C LYS A 251 22.40 -14.37 -18.17
N VAL A 252 21.61 -14.48 -19.24
CA VAL A 252 21.00 -15.71 -19.80
C VAL A 252 21.19 -17.00 -18.98
N GLY A 253 20.15 -17.47 -18.29
CA GLY A 253 20.11 -18.80 -17.68
C GLY A 253 19.15 -19.01 -16.51
N ILE A 254 18.78 -17.98 -15.77
CA ILE A 254 18.01 -18.08 -14.52
C ILE A 254 16.55 -17.63 -14.68
N LEU A 255 16.19 -17.10 -15.83
CA LEU A 255 14.89 -16.46 -16.11
C LEU A 255 13.67 -17.38 -15.89
N ALA A 256 13.82 -18.67 -16.03
CA ALA A 256 12.71 -19.63 -15.93
C ALA A 256 12.19 -19.87 -14.49
N LEU A 257 13.02 -19.65 -13.47
CA LEU A 257 12.65 -19.92 -12.07
C LEU A 257 11.90 -18.75 -11.41
N LEU A 258 12.09 -17.53 -11.90
CA LEU A 258 11.61 -16.30 -11.26
C LEU A 258 10.27 -15.79 -11.81
N LEU A 259 9.90 -16.18 -13.03
CA LEU A 259 8.61 -15.83 -13.64
C LEU A 259 7.39 -16.33 -12.85
N LYS A 260 7.59 -17.28 -11.94
CA LYS A 260 6.51 -17.87 -11.13
C LYS A 260 6.05 -16.95 -9.98
N ASN A 261 6.89 -16.01 -9.53
CA ASN A 261 6.60 -15.15 -8.37
C ASN A 261 6.36 -13.67 -8.72
N ILE A 262 6.68 -13.24 -9.95
CA ILE A 262 6.47 -11.84 -10.40
C ILE A 262 4.99 -11.42 -10.42
N LYS A 263 4.06 -12.39 -10.58
CA LYS A 263 2.62 -12.13 -10.55
C LYS A 263 2.12 -11.58 -9.20
N LEU A 264 2.81 -11.87 -8.10
CA LEU A 264 2.40 -11.46 -6.75
C LEU A 264 2.85 -10.03 -6.39
N VAL A 265 4.05 -9.61 -6.80
CA VAL A 265 4.60 -8.30 -6.43
C VAL A 265 3.96 -7.15 -7.21
N GLY A 266 3.64 -7.36 -8.48
CA GLY A 266 2.94 -6.35 -9.33
C GLY A 266 1.48 -6.13 -8.91
N LEU A 267 0.81 -7.15 -8.36
CA LEU A 267 -0.59 -7.08 -7.93
C LEU A 267 -0.76 -6.35 -6.58
N ALA A 268 0.21 -6.44 -5.68
CA ALA A 268 0.12 -5.83 -4.35
C ALA A 268 0.07 -4.29 -4.38
N ILE A 269 0.72 -3.66 -5.37
CA ILE A 269 0.78 -2.19 -5.50
C ILE A 269 -0.55 -1.63 -6.03
N VAL A 270 -1.27 -2.40 -6.85
CA VAL A 270 -2.46 -1.93 -7.59
C VAL A 270 -3.74 -2.01 -6.75
N GLY A 271 -3.80 -2.94 -5.81
CA GLY A 271 -5.00 -3.16 -4.99
C GLY A 271 -5.28 -2.06 -3.97
N ALA A 272 -4.24 -1.41 -3.44
CA ALA A 272 -4.38 -0.49 -2.32
C ALA A 272 -5.29 0.70 -2.63
N PHE A 273 -5.07 1.40 -3.74
CA PHE A 273 -5.88 2.59 -4.08
C PHE A 273 -7.25 2.26 -4.66
N ALA A 274 -7.36 1.21 -5.48
CA ALA A 274 -8.65 0.80 -6.04
C ALA A 274 -9.59 0.24 -4.97
N GLY A 275 -9.04 -0.40 -3.93
CA GLY A 275 -9.79 -0.96 -2.81
C GLY A 275 -10.42 0.13 -1.94
N ILE A 276 -9.64 1.15 -1.54
CA ILE A 276 -10.11 2.28 -0.73
C ILE A 276 -11.24 3.00 -1.46
N ARG A 277 -11.06 3.33 -2.75
CA ARG A 277 -12.08 4.02 -3.55
C ARG A 277 -13.34 3.17 -3.79
N ARG A 278 -13.23 1.84 -3.99
CA ARG A 278 -14.38 0.93 -4.11
C ARG A 278 -15.11 0.76 -2.78
N TRP A 279 -14.39 0.73 -1.67
CA TRP A 279 -14.98 0.58 -0.35
C TRP A 279 -15.78 1.83 0.04
N PHE A 280 -15.26 3.04 -0.21
CA PHE A 280 -16.00 4.28 -0.03
C PHE A 280 -17.22 4.38 -0.98
N LYS A 281 -17.11 3.98 -2.26
CA LYS A 281 -18.25 3.96 -3.18
C LYS A 281 -19.33 2.95 -2.81
N LYS A 282 -18.98 1.75 -2.32
CA LYS A 282 -19.97 0.73 -1.90
C LYS A 282 -20.75 1.12 -0.64
N LYS A 283 -20.24 2.03 0.19
CA LYS A 283 -20.97 2.52 1.37
C LYS A 283 -21.88 3.71 1.10
N VAL A 284 -21.76 4.34 -0.06
CA VAL A 284 -22.63 5.47 -0.48
C VAL A 284 -23.90 4.97 -1.19
N ASP A 285 -23.96 3.74 -1.64
CA ASP A 285 -25.21 3.16 -2.13
C ASP A 285 -26.12 2.87 -0.93
N PRO A 286 -27.30 3.55 -0.79
CA PRO A 286 -28.23 3.26 0.29
C PRO A 286 -28.67 1.80 0.20
N PRO A 287 -28.82 1.11 1.33
CA PRO A 287 -29.31 -0.28 1.31
C PRO A 287 -30.65 -0.29 0.59
N ALA A 288 -30.78 -1.18 -0.40
CA ALA A 288 -32.05 -1.39 -1.09
C ALA A 288 -33.15 -1.59 -0.06
N VAL A 289 -34.12 -0.69 -0.02
CA VAL A 289 -35.31 -0.81 0.82
C VAL A 289 -35.97 -2.13 0.40
N ARG A 290 -35.86 -3.13 1.26
CA ARG A 290 -36.71 -4.31 1.16
C ARG A 290 -38.12 -3.85 1.36
N ASP A 291 -38.89 -3.82 0.29
CA ASP A 291 -40.33 -3.66 0.32
C ASP A 291 -40.92 -4.83 1.15
N ILE A 292 -41.22 -4.55 2.39
CA ILE A 292 -42.00 -5.44 3.24
C ILE A 292 -43.43 -5.22 2.77
N GLY A 293 -43.81 -6.01 1.75
CA GLY A 293 -45.16 -6.04 1.23
C GLY A 293 -46.17 -6.15 2.39
N GLY A 294 -46.89 -5.04 2.59
CA GLY A 294 -48.03 -4.98 3.48
C GLY A 294 -49.09 -5.95 2.99
N GLY A 295 -49.21 -7.08 3.69
CA GLY A 295 -50.35 -7.95 3.54
C GLY A 295 -51.60 -7.21 3.92
N THR A 296 -52.49 -6.97 2.98
CA THR A 296 -53.86 -6.55 3.23
C THR A 296 -54.55 -7.60 4.09
N PRO A 297 -55.21 -7.24 5.21
CA PRO A 297 -55.96 -8.17 5.99
C PRO A 297 -57.19 -8.61 5.22
N GLU A 298 -57.38 -9.92 5.11
CA GLU A 298 -58.55 -10.59 4.59
C GLU A 298 -59.77 -10.30 5.47
N PRO A 299 -60.96 -9.94 4.94
CA PRO A 299 -62.13 -9.70 5.77
C PRO A 299 -62.66 -11.00 6.35
N PRO A 300 -63.22 -10.95 7.56
CA PRO A 300 -63.71 -12.14 8.27
C PRO A 300 -64.87 -12.80 7.53
N ALA A 301 -64.81 -14.12 7.44
CA ALA A 301 -65.88 -15.00 6.88
C ALA A 301 -67.19 -14.84 7.68
N ASP A 302 -68.23 -14.58 6.95
CA ASP A 302 -69.61 -14.51 7.42
C ASP A 302 -70.07 -15.90 7.86
N SER A 303 -70.38 -16.05 9.16
CA SER A 303 -70.99 -17.23 9.72
C SER A 303 -72.48 -17.00 9.80
N THR A 304 -73.26 -17.57 8.88
CA THR A 304 -74.71 -17.70 9.03
C THR A 304 -75.09 -19.16 9.26
N PRO A 305 -75.84 -19.48 10.31
CA PRO A 305 -76.27 -20.83 10.63
C PRO A 305 -77.63 -21.16 9.95
N ALA A 306 -77.72 -22.38 9.45
CA ALA A 306 -78.98 -23.14 9.37
C ALA A 306 -78.71 -24.63 9.22
#